data_4e8fca628f41bb491b6d24f5f754a648
#
_entry.id   4e8fca628f41bb491b6d24f5f754a648
#
_cell.length_a   1.000
_cell.length_b   1.000
_cell.length_c   1.000
_cell.angle_alpha   90.00
_cell.angle_beta   90.00
_cell.angle_gamma   90.00
#
_symmetry.space_group_name_H-M   'P 1'
#
loop_
_entity.id
_entity.type
_entity.pdbx_description
1 polymer ?
#
loop_
_entity_poly.entity_id
_entity_poly.type
_entity_poly.pdbx_seq_one_letter_code
_entity_poly.pdbx_strand_id
1 'polypeptide(L)'
;MTHTYNNITAPESFLTEKFSEAVFAYLAQNGFEHFCLKAVLFDMDGVLFDSMPNHAKSWAEVGQRFRLGITAEDAYLHEGRTGASTINSFARLNWGREATTEEIEEIYAEKCRLFNKCEMAQNMPGAERVLNAVRDAGLQILVVTGSGQASLLERLQTHYPGFFNPNHIVSSKDCHHGKPHPDPYLLGLEKAGVQPWEALVVENAPLGVQAAHAAHIFTIAVNTGPLPNETLRDAGANILFPSMTALADEWRG
;
A
#
# COMPACT_ATOMS: atom_id res chain seq x y z
N MET A 1 11.21 -21.14 12.51
CA MET A 1 12.70 -21.07 12.64
C MET A 1 13.19 -20.02 11.66
N THR A 2 14.21 -19.25 12.03
CA THR A 2 14.85 -18.26 11.14
C THR A 2 16.06 -18.93 10.51
N HIS A 3 16.13 -18.89 9.18
CA HIS A 3 17.30 -19.40 8.46
C HIS A 3 18.14 -18.23 7.92
N THR A 4 19.44 -18.38 7.96
CA THR A 4 20.37 -17.43 7.35
C THR A 4 20.94 -18.09 6.09
N TYR A 5 20.62 -17.49 4.95
CA TYR A 5 21.17 -17.93 3.66
C TYR A 5 22.12 -16.84 3.17
N ASN A 6 23.43 -17.06 3.36
CA ASN A 6 24.42 -16.01 3.12
C ASN A 6 24.03 -14.72 3.88
N ASN A 7 23.72 -13.64 3.17
CA ASN A 7 23.39 -12.32 3.75
C ASN A 7 21.88 -12.11 3.98
N ILE A 8 21.06 -13.16 3.97
CA ILE A 8 19.60 -13.08 4.16
C ILE A 8 19.22 -13.79 5.45
N THR A 9 18.58 -13.06 6.36
CA THR A 9 17.96 -13.59 7.58
C THR A 9 16.47 -13.32 7.51
N ALA A 10 15.69 -14.36 7.35
CA ALA A 10 14.22 -14.27 7.26
C ALA A 10 13.59 -15.58 7.76
N PRO A 11 12.27 -15.61 8.02
CA PRO A 11 11.54 -16.83 8.30
C PRO A 11 11.71 -17.84 7.16
N GLU A 12 11.77 -19.14 7.49
CA GLU A 12 11.90 -20.22 6.49
C GLU A 12 10.75 -20.18 5.46
N SER A 13 9.55 -19.82 5.92
CA SER A 13 8.37 -19.68 5.07
C SER A 13 8.51 -18.60 4.00
N PHE A 14 9.36 -17.59 4.22
CA PHE A 14 9.68 -16.53 3.27
C PHE A 14 10.82 -16.90 2.31
N LEU A 15 11.72 -17.78 2.72
CA LEU A 15 12.95 -18.09 1.96
C LEU A 15 12.70 -19.11 0.83
N THR A 16 11.76 -18.85 -0.06
CA THR A 16 11.64 -19.58 -1.33
C THR A 16 12.71 -19.10 -2.32
N GLU A 17 12.97 -19.90 -3.38
CA GLU A 17 13.91 -19.51 -4.43
C GLU A 17 13.57 -18.15 -5.02
N LYS A 18 12.30 -17.92 -5.34
CA LYS A 18 11.79 -16.67 -5.91
C LYS A 18 12.06 -15.44 -5.02
N PHE A 19 11.80 -15.55 -3.71
CA PHE A 19 12.09 -14.46 -2.78
C PHE A 19 13.60 -14.24 -2.62
N SER A 20 14.37 -15.30 -2.51
CA SER A 20 15.82 -15.22 -2.33
C SER A 20 16.49 -14.52 -3.51
N GLU A 21 16.15 -14.87 -4.75
CA GLU A 21 16.66 -14.21 -5.95
C GLU A 21 16.33 -12.72 -5.97
N ALA A 22 15.06 -12.37 -5.67
CA ALA A 22 14.64 -10.98 -5.65
C ALA A 22 15.31 -10.17 -4.53
N VAL A 23 15.53 -10.77 -3.35
CA VAL A 23 16.25 -10.11 -2.25
C VAL A 23 17.71 -9.88 -2.62
N PHE A 24 18.39 -10.83 -3.28
CA PHE A 24 19.76 -10.60 -3.75
C PHE A 24 19.86 -9.45 -4.76
N ALA A 25 18.92 -9.38 -5.70
CA ALA A 25 18.86 -8.27 -6.66
C ALA A 25 18.63 -6.91 -5.95
N TYR A 26 17.73 -6.89 -4.98
CA TYR A 26 17.45 -5.71 -4.15
C TYR A 26 18.67 -5.24 -3.35
N LEU A 27 19.39 -6.16 -2.71
CA LEU A 27 20.60 -5.84 -1.95
C LEU A 27 21.66 -5.22 -2.87
N ALA A 28 21.89 -5.83 -4.04
CA ALA A 28 22.83 -5.32 -5.02
C ALA A 28 22.46 -3.92 -5.55
N GLN A 29 21.17 -3.69 -5.82
CA GLN A 29 20.65 -2.41 -6.33
C GLN A 29 20.83 -1.27 -5.32
N ASN A 30 20.65 -1.55 -4.01
CA ASN A 30 20.69 -0.53 -2.97
C ASN A 30 22.06 -0.44 -2.26
N GLY A 31 23.00 -1.32 -2.57
CA GLY A 31 24.30 -1.37 -1.91
C GLY A 31 24.24 -1.85 -0.45
N PHE A 32 23.22 -2.63 -0.11
CA PHE A 32 23.08 -3.18 1.24
C PHE A 32 23.85 -4.50 1.37
N GLU A 33 24.47 -4.71 2.52
CA GLU A 33 25.28 -5.89 2.78
C GLU A 33 24.45 -7.10 3.22
N HIS A 34 23.28 -6.86 3.84
CA HIS A 34 22.44 -7.92 4.40
C HIS A 34 20.96 -7.53 4.36
N PHE A 35 20.08 -8.52 4.38
CA PHE A 35 18.64 -8.40 4.57
C PHE A 35 18.25 -9.19 5.83
N CYS A 36 17.56 -8.54 6.77
CA CYS A 36 17.14 -9.16 8.02
C CYS A 36 15.68 -8.80 8.31
N LEU A 37 14.74 -9.62 7.81
CA LEU A 37 13.30 -9.29 7.87
C LEU A 37 12.79 -9.27 9.31
N LYS A 38 12.25 -8.12 9.73
CA LYS A 38 11.66 -7.86 11.05
C LYS A 38 10.25 -7.28 10.98
N ALA A 39 9.89 -6.60 9.88
CA ALA A 39 8.61 -5.93 9.73
C ALA A 39 8.05 -6.04 8.32
N VAL A 40 6.72 -6.11 8.22
CA VAL A 40 5.96 -6.06 6.97
C VAL A 40 4.99 -4.89 7.02
N LEU A 41 5.11 -3.98 6.06
CA LEU A 41 4.29 -2.79 5.91
C LEU A 41 3.27 -3.04 4.79
N PHE A 42 2.00 -3.10 5.15
CA PHE A 42 0.91 -3.33 4.20
C PHE A 42 0.26 -2.02 3.79
N ASP A 43 0.05 -1.81 2.49
CA ASP A 43 -1.02 -0.91 2.09
C ASP A 43 -2.37 -1.50 2.49
N MET A 44 -3.43 -0.71 2.43
CA MET A 44 -4.75 -1.12 2.89
C MET A 44 -5.70 -1.42 1.75
N ASP A 45 -5.93 -0.43 0.88
CA ASP A 45 -6.97 -0.49 -0.15
C ASP A 45 -6.44 -1.26 -1.38
N GLY A 46 -7.04 -2.40 -1.72
CA GLY A 46 -6.53 -3.31 -2.74
C GLY A 46 -5.51 -4.35 -2.23
N VAL A 47 -5.05 -4.24 -0.98
CA VAL A 47 -4.15 -5.20 -0.32
C VAL A 47 -4.85 -5.95 0.81
N LEU A 48 -5.37 -5.22 1.80
CA LEU A 48 -6.13 -5.80 2.91
C LEU A 48 -7.63 -5.86 2.61
N PHE A 49 -8.16 -4.88 1.88
CA PHE A 49 -9.57 -4.81 1.50
C PHE A 49 -9.74 -4.72 0.00
N ASP A 50 -10.75 -5.39 -0.54
CA ASP A 50 -11.21 -5.24 -1.93
C ASP A 50 -12.08 -3.98 -2.05
N SER A 51 -11.47 -2.83 -1.80
CA SER A 51 -12.14 -1.52 -1.72
C SER A 51 -11.93 -0.66 -2.97
N MET A 52 -11.00 -1.03 -3.85
CA MET A 52 -10.68 -0.23 -5.02
C MET A 52 -11.83 -0.04 -6.01
N PRO A 53 -12.75 -1.00 -6.24
CA PRO A 53 -13.95 -0.74 -7.05
C PRO A 53 -14.82 0.39 -6.48
N ASN A 54 -14.94 0.51 -5.15
CA ASN A 54 -15.67 1.58 -4.48
C ASN A 54 -14.95 2.93 -4.61
N HIS A 55 -13.63 2.95 -4.49
CA HIS A 55 -12.80 4.13 -4.74
C HIS A 55 -12.94 4.60 -6.19
N ALA A 56 -12.80 3.70 -7.16
CA ALA A 56 -12.93 4.01 -8.58
C ALA A 56 -14.29 4.61 -8.92
N LYS A 57 -15.39 4.00 -8.44
CA LYS A 57 -16.74 4.51 -8.62
C LYS A 57 -16.93 5.90 -8.02
N SER A 58 -16.50 6.10 -6.78
CA SER A 58 -16.70 7.38 -6.09
C SER A 58 -15.85 8.51 -6.68
N TRP A 59 -14.61 8.24 -7.09
CA TRP A 59 -13.77 9.22 -7.76
C TRP A 59 -14.28 9.58 -9.15
N ALA A 60 -14.76 8.62 -9.96
CA ALA A 60 -15.33 8.88 -11.28
C ALA A 60 -16.59 9.75 -11.16
N GLU A 61 -17.46 9.48 -10.19
CA GLU A 61 -18.69 10.27 -9.97
C GLU A 61 -18.37 11.71 -9.53
N VAL A 62 -17.42 11.89 -8.60
CA VAL A 62 -16.92 13.21 -8.18
C VAL A 62 -16.24 13.92 -9.35
N GLY A 63 -15.42 13.20 -10.11
CA GLY A 63 -14.74 13.72 -11.29
C GLY A 63 -15.71 14.34 -12.31
N GLN A 64 -16.86 13.68 -12.50
CA GLN A 64 -17.93 14.19 -13.36
C GLN A 64 -18.64 15.41 -12.76
N ARG A 65 -19.03 15.33 -11.47
CA ARG A 65 -19.79 16.40 -10.77
C ARG A 65 -19.02 17.71 -10.71
N PHE A 66 -17.75 17.66 -10.39
CA PHE A 66 -16.90 18.83 -10.23
C PHE A 66 -16.05 19.16 -11.48
N ARG A 67 -16.29 18.50 -12.60
CA ARG A 67 -15.56 18.70 -13.86
C ARG A 67 -14.04 18.55 -13.72
N LEU A 68 -13.63 17.59 -12.89
CA LEU A 68 -12.22 17.23 -12.69
C LEU A 68 -11.73 16.23 -13.74
N GLY A 69 -12.65 15.56 -14.46
CA GLY A 69 -12.28 14.60 -15.50
C GLY A 69 -11.67 13.30 -14.97
N ILE A 70 -11.78 13.01 -13.67
CA ILE A 70 -11.27 11.77 -13.07
C ILE A 70 -12.10 10.58 -13.56
N THR A 71 -11.45 9.58 -14.12
CA THR A 71 -12.05 8.31 -14.55
C THR A 71 -11.89 7.22 -13.47
N ALA A 72 -12.55 6.08 -13.69
CA ALA A 72 -12.37 4.91 -12.84
C ALA A 72 -10.94 4.35 -12.95
N GLU A 73 -10.30 4.39 -14.12
CA GLU A 73 -8.93 3.96 -14.33
C GLU A 73 -7.92 4.88 -13.63
N ASP A 74 -8.16 6.20 -13.68
CA ASP A 74 -7.35 7.18 -12.95
C ASP A 74 -7.33 6.90 -11.44
N ALA A 75 -8.42 6.40 -10.87
CA ALA A 75 -8.47 6.07 -9.46
C ALA A 75 -7.45 4.96 -9.08
N TYR A 76 -7.21 3.99 -9.96
CA TYR A 76 -6.17 2.97 -9.75
C TYR A 76 -4.76 3.51 -9.99
N LEU A 77 -4.57 4.39 -10.99
CA LEU A 77 -3.27 5.01 -11.27
C LEU A 77 -2.84 6.00 -10.18
N HIS A 78 -3.80 6.66 -9.55
CA HIS A 78 -3.55 7.67 -8.52
C HIS A 78 -3.82 7.17 -7.10
N GLU A 79 -4.01 5.86 -6.92
CA GLU A 79 -4.16 5.25 -5.60
C GLU A 79 -2.95 5.52 -4.71
N GLY A 80 -3.22 5.66 -3.41
CA GLY A 80 -2.18 5.98 -2.42
C GLY A 80 -1.92 7.48 -2.23
N ARG A 81 -2.39 8.36 -3.15
CA ARG A 81 -2.35 9.81 -2.95
C ARG A 81 -3.30 10.24 -1.84
N THR A 82 -2.98 11.36 -1.20
CA THR A 82 -3.97 12.06 -0.38
C THR A 82 -5.09 12.61 -1.25
N GLY A 83 -6.31 12.78 -0.69
CA GLY A 83 -7.44 13.35 -1.41
C GLY A 83 -7.13 14.72 -2.01
N ALA A 84 -6.44 15.58 -1.25
CA ALA A 84 -6.01 16.91 -1.71
C ALA A 84 -5.05 16.82 -2.90
N SER A 85 -4.08 15.90 -2.85
CA SER A 85 -3.12 15.69 -3.95
C SER A 85 -3.81 15.19 -5.22
N THR A 86 -4.77 14.27 -5.11
CA THR A 86 -5.56 13.79 -6.24
C THR A 86 -6.38 14.93 -6.86
N ILE A 87 -7.14 15.67 -6.05
CA ILE A 87 -7.96 16.78 -6.50
C ILE A 87 -7.11 17.83 -7.23
N ASN A 88 -5.99 18.25 -6.64
CA ASN A 88 -5.11 19.25 -7.25
C ASN A 88 -4.45 18.77 -8.54
N SER A 89 -4.12 17.50 -8.65
CA SER A 89 -3.56 16.94 -9.90
C SER A 89 -4.55 17.11 -11.06
N PHE A 90 -5.82 16.80 -10.83
CA PHE A 90 -6.85 16.90 -11.87
C PHE A 90 -7.38 18.33 -12.05
N ALA A 91 -7.42 19.16 -11.00
CA ALA A 91 -7.76 20.58 -11.10
C ALA A 91 -6.75 21.35 -11.97
N ARG A 92 -5.45 21.13 -11.77
CA ARG A 92 -4.42 21.72 -12.66
C ARG A 92 -4.62 21.33 -14.11
N LEU A 93 -4.96 20.06 -14.38
CA LEU A 93 -5.14 19.54 -15.72
C LEU A 93 -6.42 20.10 -16.38
N ASN A 94 -7.54 20.14 -15.68
CA ASN A 94 -8.86 20.42 -16.26
C ASN A 94 -9.35 21.84 -15.96
N TRP A 95 -8.91 22.48 -14.86
CA TRP A 95 -9.27 23.86 -14.52
C TRP A 95 -8.16 24.86 -14.81
N GLY A 96 -6.92 24.39 -15.10
CA GLY A 96 -5.75 25.25 -15.30
C GLY A 96 -5.23 25.93 -14.03
N ARG A 97 -5.73 25.51 -12.84
CA ARG A 97 -5.33 26.01 -11.53
C ARG A 97 -5.44 24.93 -10.47
N GLU A 98 -4.87 25.18 -9.32
CA GLU A 98 -5.15 24.37 -8.13
C GLU A 98 -6.55 24.68 -7.57
N ALA A 99 -7.13 23.69 -6.90
CA ALA A 99 -8.32 23.88 -6.09
C ALA A 99 -8.00 24.69 -4.82
N THR A 100 -8.93 25.49 -4.35
CA THR A 100 -8.81 26.17 -3.05
C THR A 100 -8.99 25.17 -1.92
N THR A 101 -8.65 25.52 -0.70
CA THR A 101 -8.86 24.68 0.48
C THR A 101 -10.32 24.26 0.63
N GLU A 102 -11.24 25.22 0.44
CA GLU A 102 -12.69 24.99 0.53
C GLU A 102 -13.18 24.02 -0.57
N GLU A 103 -12.68 24.20 -1.80
CA GLU A 103 -13.00 23.28 -2.90
C GLU A 103 -12.49 21.86 -2.63
N ILE A 104 -11.28 21.74 -2.08
CA ILE A 104 -10.70 20.42 -1.70
C ILE A 104 -11.58 19.76 -0.63
N GLU A 105 -11.96 20.50 0.40
CA GLU A 105 -12.79 19.98 1.50
C GLU A 105 -14.17 19.53 0.97
N GLU A 106 -14.83 20.34 0.15
CA GLU A 106 -16.13 20.02 -0.44
C GLU A 106 -16.05 18.76 -1.33
N ILE A 107 -15.09 18.73 -2.26
CA ILE A 107 -14.93 17.62 -3.21
C ILE A 107 -14.59 16.33 -2.47
N TYR A 108 -13.69 16.40 -1.49
CA TYR A 108 -13.28 15.21 -0.72
C TYR A 108 -14.41 14.71 0.19
N ALA A 109 -15.18 15.62 0.81
CA ALA A 109 -16.35 15.25 1.59
C ALA A 109 -17.39 14.53 0.73
N GLU A 110 -17.65 15.03 -0.49
CA GLU A 110 -18.56 14.37 -1.42
C GLU A 110 -18.05 13.00 -1.87
N LYS A 111 -16.74 12.87 -2.16
CA LYS A 111 -16.11 11.58 -2.45
C LYS A 111 -16.32 10.58 -1.31
N CYS A 112 -16.09 11.01 -0.07
CA CYS A 112 -16.31 10.16 1.10
C CYS A 112 -17.80 9.78 1.26
N ARG A 113 -18.71 10.70 1.03
CA ARG A 113 -20.14 10.45 1.07
C ARG A 113 -20.58 9.41 0.03
N LEU A 114 -20.03 9.47 -1.18
CA LEU A 114 -20.30 8.51 -2.24
C LEU A 114 -19.70 7.14 -1.94
N PHE A 115 -18.47 7.12 -1.45
CA PHE A 115 -17.81 5.90 -1.02
C PHE A 115 -18.59 5.17 0.08
N ASN A 116 -19.07 5.91 1.09
CA ASN A 116 -19.85 5.36 2.20
C ASN A 116 -21.26 4.86 1.79
N LYS A 117 -21.73 5.19 0.58
CA LYS A 117 -22.95 4.62 0.00
C LYS A 117 -22.73 3.30 -0.74
N CYS A 118 -21.48 2.97 -1.04
CA CYS A 118 -21.16 1.68 -1.63
C CYS A 118 -21.34 0.56 -0.58
N GLU A 119 -21.50 -0.66 -1.06
CA GLU A 119 -21.45 -1.82 -0.18
C GLU A 119 -20.09 -1.87 0.53
N MET A 120 -20.10 -2.38 1.76
CA MET A 120 -18.87 -2.48 2.55
C MET A 120 -17.89 -3.40 1.82
N ALA A 121 -16.67 -2.91 1.60
CA ALA A 121 -15.63 -3.70 0.98
C ALA A 121 -15.29 -4.91 1.84
N GLN A 122 -15.20 -6.06 1.19
CA GLN A 122 -14.82 -7.31 1.82
C GLN A 122 -13.31 -7.37 2.08
N ASN A 123 -12.90 -8.32 2.92
CA ASN A 123 -11.49 -8.64 3.06
C ASN A 123 -10.93 -9.10 1.71
N MET A 124 -9.71 -8.66 1.40
CA MET A 124 -9.02 -9.13 0.20
C MET A 124 -8.74 -10.63 0.30
N PRO A 125 -9.16 -11.45 -0.69
CA PRO A 125 -8.87 -12.88 -0.68
C PRO A 125 -7.37 -13.16 -0.55
N GLY A 126 -6.97 -13.95 0.45
CA GLY A 126 -5.57 -14.27 0.73
C GLY A 126 -4.90 -13.35 1.77
N ALA A 127 -5.41 -12.15 2.03
CA ALA A 127 -4.79 -11.20 2.95
C ALA A 127 -4.64 -11.76 4.38
N GLU A 128 -5.68 -12.40 4.92
CA GLU A 128 -5.63 -12.97 6.27
C GLU A 128 -4.59 -14.11 6.37
N ARG A 129 -4.40 -14.88 5.30
CA ARG A 129 -3.38 -15.93 5.26
C ARG A 129 -1.97 -15.33 5.33
N VAL A 130 -1.72 -14.25 4.58
CA VAL A 130 -0.42 -13.53 4.63
C VAL A 130 -0.22 -12.92 6.01
N LEU A 131 -1.23 -12.27 6.58
CA LEU A 131 -1.16 -11.70 7.93
C LEU A 131 -0.85 -12.77 8.99
N ASN A 132 -1.47 -13.94 8.90
CA ASN A 132 -1.18 -15.08 9.78
C ASN A 132 0.27 -15.54 9.63
N ALA A 133 0.76 -15.73 8.40
CA ALA A 133 2.14 -16.14 8.14
C ALA A 133 3.15 -15.13 8.71
N VAL A 134 2.90 -13.82 8.57
CA VAL A 134 3.73 -12.75 9.13
C VAL A 134 3.73 -12.77 10.65
N ARG A 135 2.54 -12.89 11.28
CA ARG A 135 2.40 -12.97 12.74
C ARG A 135 3.08 -14.22 13.31
N ASP A 136 2.84 -15.39 12.70
CA ASP A 136 3.35 -16.67 13.18
C ASP A 136 4.89 -16.76 13.00
N ALA A 137 5.44 -15.98 12.08
CA ALA A 137 6.87 -15.75 11.94
C ALA A 137 7.47 -14.78 12.97
N GLY A 138 6.65 -14.17 13.82
CA GLY A 138 7.08 -13.19 14.83
C GLY A 138 7.48 -11.83 14.26
N LEU A 139 7.05 -11.51 13.04
CA LEU A 139 7.34 -10.23 12.39
C LEU A 139 6.32 -9.16 12.82
N GLN A 140 6.75 -7.90 12.83
CA GLN A 140 5.86 -6.77 13.07
C GLN A 140 4.96 -6.54 11.85
N ILE A 141 3.69 -6.20 12.12
CA ILE A 141 2.71 -5.86 11.09
C ILE A 141 2.36 -4.38 11.21
N LEU A 142 2.53 -3.63 10.12
CA LEU A 142 2.18 -2.22 10.01
C LEU A 142 1.21 -1.99 8.86
N VAL A 143 0.42 -0.92 8.96
CA VAL A 143 -0.42 -0.42 7.86
C VAL A 143 0.04 0.96 7.45
N VAL A 144 0.19 1.18 6.13
CA VAL A 144 0.59 2.47 5.56
C VAL A 144 -0.40 2.85 4.46
N THR A 145 -1.36 3.71 4.77
CA THR A 145 -2.48 4.04 3.87
C THR A 145 -2.57 5.53 3.55
N GLY A 146 -3.00 5.84 2.32
CA GLY A 146 -3.40 7.19 1.91
C GLY A 146 -4.75 7.66 2.50
N SER A 147 -5.49 6.77 3.18
CA SER A 147 -6.75 7.11 3.83
C SER A 147 -6.53 7.89 5.13
N GLY A 148 -7.32 8.95 5.34
CA GLY A 148 -7.36 9.73 6.58
C GLY A 148 -8.66 9.56 7.38
N GLN A 149 -9.44 8.49 7.12
CA GLN A 149 -10.74 8.28 7.76
C GLN A 149 -10.59 7.90 9.23
N ALA A 150 -11.40 8.50 10.10
CA ALA A 150 -11.36 8.23 11.55
C ALA A 150 -11.77 6.78 11.90
N SER A 151 -12.61 6.15 11.08
CA SER A 151 -13.05 4.75 11.25
C SER A 151 -12.04 3.69 10.81
N LEU A 152 -10.85 4.10 10.38
CA LEU A 152 -9.83 3.20 9.84
C LEU A 152 -9.45 2.08 10.82
N LEU A 153 -9.12 2.46 12.06
CA LEU A 153 -8.72 1.50 13.09
C LEU A 153 -9.87 0.53 13.44
N GLU A 154 -11.09 1.06 13.59
CA GLU A 154 -12.28 0.25 13.86
C GLU A 154 -12.52 -0.77 12.75
N ARG A 155 -12.38 -0.35 11.50
CA ARG A 155 -12.50 -1.23 10.32
C ARG A 155 -11.45 -2.33 10.34
N LEU A 156 -10.18 -1.99 10.58
CA LEU A 156 -9.09 -2.97 10.69
C LEU A 156 -9.34 -3.97 11.83
N GLN A 157 -9.76 -3.50 13.01
CA GLN A 157 -10.03 -4.37 14.16
C GLN A 157 -11.26 -5.26 13.95
N THR A 158 -12.28 -4.78 13.25
CA THR A 158 -13.49 -5.56 12.96
C THR A 158 -13.21 -6.69 11.99
N HIS A 159 -12.43 -6.40 10.92
CA HIS A 159 -12.18 -7.35 9.84
C HIS A 159 -10.97 -8.27 10.09
N TYR A 160 -9.99 -7.78 10.84
CA TYR A 160 -8.74 -8.47 11.14
C TYR A 160 -8.42 -8.37 12.65
N PRO A 161 -9.24 -8.98 13.51
CA PRO A 161 -9.10 -8.84 14.97
C PRO A 161 -7.74 -9.38 15.44
N GLY A 162 -7.03 -8.57 16.24
CA GLY A 162 -5.77 -8.95 16.87
C GLY A 162 -4.51 -8.81 16.01
N PHE A 163 -4.63 -8.37 14.75
CA PHE A 163 -3.44 -8.17 13.90
C PHE A 163 -2.80 -6.79 14.03
N PHE A 164 -3.59 -5.74 14.26
CA PHE A 164 -3.11 -4.37 14.15
C PHE A 164 -3.00 -3.65 15.49
N ASN A 165 -1.83 -3.10 15.75
CA ASN A 165 -1.56 -2.19 16.85
C ASN A 165 -1.83 -0.74 16.38
N PRO A 166 -2.60 0.08 17.12
CA PRO A 166 -2.82 1.49 16.76
C PRO A 166 -1.54 2.29 16.50
N ASN A 167 -0.46 1.99 17.23
CA ASN A 167 0.84 2.65 17.05
C ASN A 167 1.56 2.25 15.76
N HIS A 168 1.13 1.18 15.10
CA HIS A 168 1.70 0.64 13.86
C HIS A 168 0.85 1.01 12.64
N ILE A 169 0.07 2.08 12.71
CA ILE A 169 -0.71 2.61 11.59
C ILE A 169 -0.12 3.95 11.18
N VAL A 170 0.12 4.10 9.88
CA VAL A 170 0.45 5.37 9.22
C VAL A 170 -0.69 5.70 8.28
N SER A 171 -1.30 6.85 8.47
CA SER A 171 -2.40 7.38 7.67
C SER A 171 -2.00 8.70 6.97
N SER A 172 -2.84 9.20 6.08
CA SER A 172 -2.59 10.50 5.44
C SER A 172 -2.54 11.68 6.41
N LYS A 173 -2.98 11.51 7.66
CA LYS A 173 -2.91 12.56 8.70
C LYS A 173 -1.55 12.62 9.38
N ASP A 174 -0.76 11.56 9.27
CA ASP A 174 0.53 11.42 9.93
C ASP A 174 1.68 11.97 9.06
N CYS A 175 1.45 12.20 7.77
CA CYS A 175 2.48 12.55 6.80
C CYS A 175 2.22 13.90 6.13
N HIS A 176 3.29 14.67 5.88
CA HIS A 176 3.21 15.91 5.10
C HIS A 176 3.01 15.63 3.60
N HIS A 177 3.64 14.59 3.08
CA HIS A 177 3.55 14.16 1.70
C HIS A 177 3.01 12.74 1.64
N GLY A 178 1.97 12.52 0.80
CA GLY A 178 1.46 11.19 0.49
C GLY A 178 2.27 10.50 -0.60
N LYS A 179 2.01 9.22 -0.85
CA LYS A 179 2.56 8.47 -1.99
C LYS A 179 2.39 9.28 -3.29
N PRO A 180 3.37 9.36 -4.18
CA PRO A 180 4.58 8.53 -4.27
C PRO A 180 5.79 9.03 -3.46
N HIS A 181 5.63 10.05 -2.60
CA HIS A 181 6.71 10.48 -1.71
C HIS A 181 7.03 9.35 -0.72
N PRO A 182 8.30 9.15 -0.32
CA PRO A 182 8.67 8.07 0.61
C PRO A 182 8.22 8.29 2.06
N ASP A 183 7.81 9.51 2.45
CA ASP A 183 7.43 9.87 3.82
C ASP A 183 6.56 8.83 4.54
N PRO A 184 5.46 8.30 3.94
CA PRO A 184 4.61 7.35 4.64
C PRO A 184 5.35 6.05 5.02
N TYR A 185 6.22 5.57 4.16
CA TYR A 185 6.99 4.35 4.42
C TYR A 185 8.17 4.60 5.33
N LEU A 186 8.85 5.75 5.23
CA LEU A 186 9.89 6.16 6.18
C LEU A 186 9.33 6.29 7.60
N LEU A 187 8.15 6.89 7.76
CA LEU A 187 7.45 6.94 9.04
C LEU A 187 7.04 5.54 9.53
N GLY A 188 6.66 4.65 8.62
CA GLY A 188 6.39 3.24 8.94
C GLY A 188 7.63 2.53 9.50
N LEU A 189 8.80 2.72 8.89
CA LEU A 189 10.08 2.21 9.40
C LEU A 189 10.40 2.77 10.79
N GLU A 190 10.21 4.08 11.00
CA GLU A 190 10.42 4.72 12.29
C GLU A 190 9.51 4.13 13.37
N LYS A 191 8.20 3.96 13.10
CA LYS A 191 7.25 3.36 14.05
C LYS A 191 7.58 1.90 14.38
N ALA A 192 8.15 1.16 13.42
CA ALA A 192 8.61 -0.21 13.62
C ALA A 192 9.98 -0.29 14.32
N GLY A 193 10.75 0.79 14.33
CA GLY A 193 12.12 0.80 14.83
C GLY A 193 13.08 -0.04 13.99
N VAL A 194 12.89 -0.07 12.66
CA VAL A 194 13.66 -0.90 11.73
C VAL A 194 14.29 -0.09 10.60
N GLN A 195 15.30 -0.67 9.96
CA GLN A 195 15.95 -0.10 8.79
C GLN A 195 15.29 -0.59 7.50
N PRO A 196 15.50 0.08 6.33
CA PRO A 196 14.94 -0.37 5.06
C PRO A 196 15.21 -1.84 4.72
N TRP A 197 16.41 -2.35 4.99
CA TRP A 197 16.80 -3.75 4.77
C TRP A 197 16.28 -4.73 5.83
N GLU A 198 15.46 -4.25 6.77
CA GLU A 198 14.82 -5.05 7.81
C GLU A 198 13.30 -5.12 7.61
N ALA A 199 12.79 -4.52 6.54
CA ALA A 199 11.38 -4.46 6.24
C ALA A 199 11.07 -4.88 4.81
N LEU A 200 9.82 -5.25 4.56
CA LEU A 200 9.24 -5.32 3.24
C LEU A 200 7.89 -4.61 3.18
N VAL A 201 7.53 -4.18 1.99
CA VAL A 201 6.23 -3.57 1.69
C VAL A 201 5.39 -4.52 0.84
N VAL A 202 4.09 -4.61 1.12
CA VAL A 202 3.09 -5.23 0.25
C VAL A 202 2.17 -4.14 -0.29
N GLU A 203 2.14 -3.98 -1.60
CA GLU A 203 1.47 -2.89 -2.31
C GLU A 203 0.76 -3.38 -3.58
N ASN A 204 -0.27 -2.65 -4.04
CA ASN A 204 -0.99 -2.94 -5.28
C ASN A 204 -1.01 -1.75 -6.25
N ALA A 205 -0.60 -0.57 -5.81
CA ALA A 205 -0.69 0.67 -6.57
C ALA A 205 0.67 1.19 -7.04
N PRO A 206 0.79 1.72 -8.27
CA PRO A 206 2.06 2.22 -8.79
C PRO A 206 2.70 3.28 -7.91
N LEU A 207 1.91 4.22 -7.38
CA LEU A 207 2.44 5.30 -6.54
C LEU A 207 2.89 4.82 -5.17
N GLY A 208 2.25 3.77 -4.65
CA GLY A 208 2.68 3.13 -3.41
C GLY A 208 3.98 2.35 -3.60
N VAL A 209 4.10 1.61 -4.70
CA VAL A 209 5.36 0.94 -5.09
C VAL A 209 6.49 1.96 -5.26
N GLN A 210 6.24 3.09 -5.95
CA GLN A 210 7.22 4.17 -6.09
C GLN A 210 7.66 4.73 -4.74
N ALA A 211 6.72 4.95 -3.81
CA ALA A 211 7.02 5.45 -2.48
C ALA A 211 7.89 4.47 -1.67
N ALA A 212 7.59 3.17 -1.72
CA ALA A 212 8.36 2.13 -1.06
C ALA A 212 9.76 1.98 -1.68
N HIS A 213 9.85 2.02 -3.01
CA HIS A 213 11.12 2.02 -3.74
C HIS A 213 11.98 3.24 -3.39
N ALA A 214 11.38 4.43 -3.33
CA ALA A 214 12.07 5.67 -2.92
C ALA A 214 12.50 5.66 -1.44
N ALA A 215 11.83 4.87 -0.59
CA ALA A 215 12.24 4.61 0.79
C ALA A 215 13.29 3.48 0.89
N HIS A 216 13.75 2.93 -0.23
CA HIS A 216 14.71 1.83 -0.31
C HIS A 216 14.25 0.54 0.39
N ILE A 217 12.94 0.25 0.41
CA ILE A 217 12.38 -0.95 1.05
C ILE A 217 12.10 -2.02 -0.01
N PHE A 218 12.40 -3.28 0.32
CA PHE A 218 12.00 -4.41 -0.52
C PHE A 218 10.49 -4.44 -0.73
N THR A 219 10.04 -4.40 -1.99
CA THR A 219 8.63 -4.19 -2.33
C THR A 219 8.06 -5.37 -3.10
N ILE A 220 7.04 -5.99 -2.52
CA ILE A 220 6.18 -6.98 -3.16
C ILE A 220 4.96 -6.26 -3.72
N ALA A 221 4.76 -6.31 -5.03
CA ALA A 221 3.53 -5.85 -5.64
C ALA A 221 2.53 -7.00 -5.81
N VAL A 222 1.26 -6.75 -5.54
CA VAL A 222 0.14 -7.65 -5.81
C VAL A 222 -0.81 -6.97 -6.80
N ASN A 223 -0.95 -7.50 -8.01
CA ASN A 223 -1.82 -6.89 -9.01
C ASN A 223 -3.27 -7.31 -8.78
N THR A 224 -3.96 -6.62 -7.89
CA THR A 224 -5.37 -6.85 -7.54
C THR A 224 -6.32 -5.95 -8.32
N GLY A 225 -5.80 -5.12 -9.22
CA GLY A 225 -6.55 -4.17 -10.04
C GLY A 225 -6.46 -4.49 -11.55
N PRO A 226 -7.01 -3.61 -12.39
CA PRO A 226 -7.04 -3.78 -13.85
C PRO A 226 -5.76 -3.31 -14.56
N LEU A 227 -4.77 -2.76 -13.85
CA LEU A 227 -3.58 -2.19 -14.45
C LEU A 227 -2.67 -3.29 -15.03
N PRO A 228 -1.95 -3.00 -16.14
CA PRO A 228 -0.92 -3.90 -16.66
C PRO A 228 0.16 -4.19 -15.60
N ASN A 229 0.67 -5.41 -15.59
CA ASN A 229 1.74 -5.82 -14.67
C ASN A 229 3.00 -4.95 -14.79
N GLU A 230 3.29 -4.50 -15.98
CA GLU A 230 4.43 -3.63 -16.31
C GLU A 230 4.37 -2.32 -15.52
N THR A 231 3.18 -1.77 -15.31
CA THR A 231 2.98 -0.53 -14.53
C THR A 231 3.54 -0.66 -13.11
N LEU A 232 3.37 -1.81 -12.47
CA LEU A 232 3.90 -2.07 -11.13
C LEU A 232 5.41 -2.40 -11.16
N ARG A 233 5.88 -3.08 -12.20
CA ARG A 233 7.32 -3.34 -12.37
C ARG A 233 8.09 -2.06 -12.62
N ASP A 234 7.60 -1.21 -13.52
CA ASP A 234 8.20 0.09 -13.86
C ASP A 234 8.19 1.05 -12.66
N ALA A 235 7.23 0.88 -11.73
CA ALA A 235 7.19 1.60 -10.46
C ALA A 235 8.30 1.18 -9.47
N GLY A 236 8.98 0.06 -9.70
CA GLY A 236 10.09 -0.42 -8.88
C GLY A 236 9.78 -1.62 -7.97
N ALA A 237 8.73 -2.39 -8.27
CA ALA A 237 8.43 -3.63 -7.52
C ALA A 237 9.56 -4.66 -7.69
N ASN A 238 10.08 -5.19 -6.58
CA ASN A 238 11.11 -6.23 -6.60
C ASN A 238 10.52 -7.61 -6.98
N ILE A 239 9.26 -7.85 -6.59
CA ILE A 239 8.52 -9.05 -6.92
C ILE A 239 7.07 -8.68 -7.24
N LEU A 240 6.45 -9.40 -8.18
CA LEU A 240 5.05 -9.23 -8.55
C LEU A 240 4.30 -10.55 -8.44
N PHE A 241 3.13 -10.48 -7.78
CA PHE A 241 2.14 -11.55 -7.74
C PHE A 241 0.82 -11.10 -8.38
N PRO A 242 0.06 -12.01 -9.01
CA PRO A 242 -1.23 -11.67 -9.63
C PRO A 242 -2.35 -11.42 -8.61
N SER A 243 -2.14 -11.74 -7.33
CA SER A 243 -3.13 -11.55 -6.24
C SER A 243 -2.50 -11.77 -4.88
N MET A 244 -3.19 -11.33 -3.81
CA MET A 244 -2.84 -11.68 -2.43
C MET A 244 -2.91 -13.19 -2.16
N THR A 245 -3.80 -13.92 -2.83
CA THR A 245 -3.87 -15.38 -2.73
C THR A 245 -2.59 -16.02 -3.26
N ALA A 246 -2.10 -15.57 -4.42
CA ALA A 246 -0.86 -16.09 -4.99
C ALA A 246 0.36 -15.75 -4.11
N LEU A 247 0.38 -14.57 -3.47
CA LEU A 247 1.40 -14.25 -2.47
C LEU A 247 1.31 -15.18 -1.26
N ALA A 248 0.09 -15.44 -0.75
CA ALA A 248 -0.13 -16.35 0.38
C ALA A 248 0.30 -17.80 0.07
N ASP A 249 0.11 -18.25 -1.16
CA ASP A 249 0.53 -19.58 -1.60
C ASP A 249 2.06 -19.71 -1.70
N GLU A 250 2.74 -18.64 -2.09
CA GLU A 250 4.21 -18.57 -2.15
C GLU A 250 4.84 -18.42 -0.76
N TRP A 251 4.24 -17.62 0.11
CA TRP A 251 4.78 -17.34 1.47
C TRP A 251 4.61 -18.51 2.43
N ARG A 252 4.33 -19.64 2.09
CA ARG A 252 4.18 -20.87 2.85
C ARG A 252 4.20 -20.73 4.38
N GLY A 253 3.02 -20.56 4.94
CA GLY A 253 2.81 -20.65 6.38
C GLY A 253 2.38 -22.05 6.79
#